data_507e6b95ccf287ccf9a7410057669ecd
#
_entry.id   507e6b95ccf287ccf9a7410057669ecd
#
_cell.length_a   1.000
_cell.length_b   1.000
_cell.length_c   1.000
_cell.angle_alpha   90.00
_cell.angle_beta   90.00
_cell.angle_gamma   90.00
#
_symmetry.space_group_name_H-M   'P 1'
#
loop_
_entity.id
_entity.type
_entity.pdbx_description
1 polymer ?
#
loop_
_entity_poly.entity_id
_entity_poly.type
_entity_poly.pdbx_seq_one_letter_code
_entity_poly.pdbx_strand_id
1 'polypeptide(L)' 'MKWHLRKTAANREVWTATELNRRLAAHGRPMSAGKLSGLWSGQPVSLKLADLDAICTVLDCGIADLLTPETNRVTVGEH' A
#
# COMPACT_ATOMS: atom_id res chain seq x y z
N MET A 1 10.25 7.14 3.33
CA MET A 1 8.80 7.09 3.10
C MET A 1 8.16 6.19 4.12
N LYS A 2 7.00 6.56 4.61
CA LYS A 2 6.21 5.72 5.50
C LYS A 2 5.16 4.99 4.70
N TRP A 3 4.94 3.72 5.06
CA TRP A 3 4.05 2.84 4.33
C TRP A 3 2.85 2.51 5.21
N HIS A 4 1.66 2.76 4.72
CA HIS A 4 0.44 2.67 5.51
C HIS A 4 -0.57 1.67 4.97
N LEU A 5 -0.10 0.60 4.35
CA LEU A 5 -1.01 -0.35 3.71
C LEU A 5 -2.03 -0.94 4.68
N ARG A 6 -1.56 -1.43 5.83
CA ARG A 6 -2.48 -2.07 6.77
C ARG A 6 -3.52 -1.11 7.30
N LYS A 7 -3.09 0.11 7.60
CA LYS A 7 -4.00 1.13 8.11
C LYS A 7 -5.04 1.51 7.06
N THR A 8 -4.61 1.73 5.84
CA THR A 8 -5.50 2.10 4.76
C THR A 8 -6.47 0.96 4.45
N ALA A 9 -5.96 -0.29 4.44
CA ALA A 9 -6.80 -1.45 4.22
C ALA A 9 -7.85 -1.58 5.31
N ALA A 10 -7.47 -1.37 6.57
CA ALA A 10 -8.40 -1.45 7.68
C ALA A 10 -9.52 -0.42 7.54
N ASN A 11 -9.19 0.77 7.05
CA ASN A 11 -10.21 1.81 6.81
C ASN A 11 -11.20 1.39 5.73
N ARG A 12 -10.86 0.42 4.91
CA ARG A 12 -11.74 -0.13 3.88
C ARG A 12 -12.25 -1.52 4.28
N GLU A 13 -12.13 -1.88 5.55
CA GLU A 13 -12.61 -3.14 6.08
C GLU A 13 -11.89 -4.34 5.48
N VAL A 14 -10.63 -4.17 5.12
CA VAL A 14 -9.77 -5.25 4.67
C VAL A 14 -8.79 -5.53 5.80
N TRP A 15 -8.97 -6.66 6.48
CA TRP A 15 -8.27 -6.93 7.72
C TRP A 15 -7.10 -7.89 7.59
N THR A 16 -6.99 -8.57 6.45
CA THR A 16 -5.92 -9.56 6.25
C THR A 16 -5.31 -9.38 4.86
N ALA A 17 -4.06 -9.85 4.71
CA ALA A 17 -3.41 -9.85 3.42
C ALA A 17 -4.13 -10.77 2.43
N THR A 18 -4.69 -11.88 2.92
CA THR A 18 -5.44 -12.80 2.08
C THR A 18 -6.66 -12.10 1.46
N GLU A 19 -7.36 -11.33 2.26
CA GLU A 19 -8.52 -10.59 1.74
C GLU A 19 -8.08 -9.56 0.70
N LEU A 20 -6.98 -8.87 0.95
CA LEU A 20 -6.47 -7.90 -0.02
C LEU A 20 -6.09 -8.59 -1.32
N ASN A 21 -5.42 -9.74 -1.24
CA ASN A 21 -5.01 -10.46 -2.43
C ASN A 21 -6.23 -10.97 -3.21
N ARG A 22 -7.29 -11.35 -2.50
CA ARG A 22 -8.53 -11.76 -3.16
C ARG A 22 -9.10 -10.61 -3.99
N ARG A 23 -9.08 -9.40 -3.45
CA ARG A 23 -9.55 -8.23 -4.18
C ARG A 23 -8.65 -7.89 -5.35
N LEU A 24 -7.33 -8.03 -5.17
CA LEU A 24 -6.37 -7.81 -6.24
C LEU A 24 -6.58 -8.82 -7.37
N ALA A 25 -6.83 -10.08 -7.03
CA ALA A 25 -7.08 -11.10 -8.04
C ALA A 25 -8.36 -10.80 -8.81
N ALA A 26 -9.39 -10.34 -8.11
CA ALA A 26 -10.65 -9.95 -8.78
C ALA A 26 -10.44 -8.78 -9.72
N HIS A 27 -9.46 -7.92 -9.41
CA HIS A 27 -9.11 -6.81 -10.28
C HIS A 27 -8.21 -7.24 -11.44
N GLY A 28 -7.78 -8.50 -11.45
CA GLY A 28 -6.92 -9.01 -12.51
C GLY A 28 -5.44 -8.87 -12.22
N ARG A 29 -5.06 -8.58 -10.98
CA ARG A 29 -3.67 -8.34 -10.65
C ARG A 29 -3.26 -8.96 -9.33
N PRO A 30 -3.35 -10.28 -9.21
CA PRO A 30 -2.98 -10.95 -7.96
C PRO A 30 -1.48 -10.83 -7.71
N MET A 31 -1.08 -10.89 -6.46
CA MET A 31 0.32 -10.92 -6.07
C MET A 31 0.64 -12.25 -5.45
N SER A 32 1.93 -12.64 -5.46
CA SER A 32 2.34 -13.84 -4.75
C SER A 32 2.15 -13.64 -3.25
N ALA A 33 1.89 -14.73 -2.55
CA ALA A 33 1.67 -14.65 -1.10
C ALA A 33 2.88 -14.08 -0.37
N GLY A 34 4.08 -14.47 -0.78
CA GLY A 34 5.30 -13.96 -0.15
C GLY A 34 5.47 -12.47 -0.34
N LYS A 35 5.23 -11.99 -1.57
CA LYS A 35 5.35 -10.57 -1.85
C LYS A 35 4.33 -9.76 -1.06
N LEU A 36 3.09 -10.21 -1.06
CA LEU A 36 2.04 -9.49 -0.36
C LEU A 36 2.24 -9.52 1.15
N SER A 37 2.71 -10.64 1.68
CA SER A 37 3.01 -10.75 3.10
C SER A 37 4.08 -9.73 3.50
N GLY A 38 5.11 -9.57 2.68
CA GLY A 38 6.14 -8.56 2.92
C GLY A 38 5.59 -7.15 2.92
N LEU A 39 4.70 -6.84 2.00
CA LEU A 39 4.07 -5.52 1.94
C LEU A 39 3.13 -5.31 3.12
N TRP A 40 2.47 -6.36 3.58
CA TRP A 40 1.50 -6.27 4.66
C TRP A 40 2.17 -6.05 6.02
N SER A 41 3.28 -6.75 6.24
CA SER A 41 3.89 -6.73 7.57
C SER A 41 5.05 -5.75 7.72
N GLY A 42 5.47 -5.08 6.67
CA GLY A 42 6.59 -4.14 6.78
C GLY A 42 6.57 -3.12 5.66
N GLN A 43 7.66 -2.38 5.52
CA GLN A 43 7.80 -1.42 4.45
C GLN A 43 8.49 -2.05 3.26
N PRO A 44 8.02 -1.82 2.05
CA PRO A 44 8.72 -2.33 0.87
C PRO A 44 10.01 -1.55 0.64
N VAL A 45 11.06 -2.26 0.22
CA VAL A 45 12.28 -1.61 -0.23
C VAL A 45 12.05 -1.00 -1.60
N SER A 46 11.30 -1.70 -2.43
CA SER A 46 10.92 -1.18 -3.73
C SER A 46 9.51 -1.67 -4.05
N LEU A 47 8.81 -0.96 -4.90
CA LEU A 47 7.44 -1.30 -5.25
C LEU A 47 7.19 -0.83 -6.67
N LYS A 48 6.66 -1.71 -7.49
CA LYS A 48 6.34 -1.35 -8.87
C LYS A 48 5.14 -0.42 -8.88
N LEU A 49 5.17 0.56 -9.76
CA LEU A 49 4.05 1.49 -9.89
C LEU A 49 2.76 0.79 -10.26
N ALA A 50 2.84 -0.27 -11.07
CA ALA A 50 1.65 -1.03 -11.45
C ALA A 50 1.02 -1.72 -10.24
N ASP A 51 1.83 -2.22 -9.32
CA ASP A 51 1.32 -2.85 -8.10
C ASP A 51 0.70 -1.81 -7.19
N LEU A 52 1.34 -0.65 -7.06
CA LEU A 52 0.81 0.44 -6.26
C LEU A 52 -0.53 0.92 -6.81
N ASP A 53 -0.62 1.06 -8.13
CA ASP A 53 -1.84 1.46 -8.79
C ASP A 53 -2.97 0.47 -8.52
N ALA A 54 -2.69 -0.83 -8.60
CA ALA A 54 -3.68 -1.86 -8.34
C ALA A 54 -4.18 -1.79 -6.89
N ILE A 55 -3.27 -1.60 -5.94
CA ILE A 55 -3.64 -1.49 -4.53
C ILE A 55 -4.53 -0.28 -4.31
N CYS A 56 -4.17 0.86 -4.88
CA CYS A 56 -4.98 2.07 -4.76
C CYS A 56 -6.38 1.85 -5.34
N THR A 57 -6.45 1.16 -6.46
CA THR A 57 -7.73 0.91 -7.12
C THR A 57 -8.63 0.00 -6.28
N VAL A 58 -8.10 -1.11 -5.77
CA VAL A 58 -8.93 -2.06 -5.02
C VAL A 58 -9.31 -1.54 -3.64
N LEU A 59 -8.51 -0.64 -3.07
CA LEU A 59 -8.83 -0.03 -1.78
C LEU A 59 -9.55 1.31 -1.96
N ASP A 60 -9.70 1.75 -3.19
CA ASP A 60 -10.36 3.03 -3.49
C ASP A 60 -9.72 4.16 -2.68
N CYS A 61 -8.41 4.27 -2.78
CA CYS A 61 -7.66 5.27 -2.04
C CYS A 61 -6.64 5.94 -2.94
N GLY A 62 -6.09 7.05 -2.49
CA GLY A 62 -5.02 7.73 -3.21
C GLY A 62 -3.66 7.26 -2.75
N ILE A 63 -2.63 7.61 -3.51
CA ILE A 63 -1.25 7.25 -3.16
C ILE A 63 -0.86 7.84 -1.81
N ALA A 64 -1.33 9.04 -1.50
CA ALA A 64 -1.01 9.69 -0.22
C ALA A 64 -1.56 8.93 0.98
N ASP A 65 -2.56 8.08 0.78
CA ASP A 65 -3.08 7.24 1.86
C ASP A 65 -2.15 6.07 2.15
N LEU A 66 -1.32 5.69 1.19
CA LEU A 66 -0.41 4.57 1.33
C LEU A 66 1.02 4.99 1.64
N LEU A 67 1.46 6.11 1.07
CA LEU A 67 2.85 6.56 1.19
C LEU A 67 2.88 8.00 1.65
N THR A 68 3.67 8.28 2.68
CA THR A 68 3.91 9.66 3.11
C THR A 68 5.39 9.85 3.33
N PRO A 69 5.88 11.09 3.23
CA PRO A 69 7.28 11.37 3.51
C PRO A 69 7.67 10.98 4.93
N GLU A 70 8.93 10.57 5.09
CA GLU A 70 9.44 10.16 6.37
C GLU A 70 9.43 11.29 7.37
N THR A 71 9.74 12.50 6.91
CA THR A 71 9.77 13.60 7.82
C THR A 71 8.89 14.69 7.29
N ASN A 72 8.36 15.44 8.19
CA ASN A 72 7.51 16.50 7.84
C ASN A 72 8.15 17.77 7.95
N ARG A 73 9.31 17.84 8.38
CA ARG A 73 9.89 19.05 8.52
C ARG A 73 10.46 19.52 7.31
N VAL A 74 10.51 19.60 6.93
CA VAL A 74 11.01 19.95 6.03
C VAL A 74 11.06 20.91 5.32
N THR A 75 10.93 21.01 5.70
CA THR A 75 10.88 21.58 5.36
C THR A 75 11.27 22.36 4.95
N VAL A 76 11.55 22.59 5.34
CA VAL A 76 11.74 23.19 5.16
C VAL A 76 12.31 23.82 4.49
N GLY A 77 12.52 23.96 4.50
CA GLY A 77 12.88 24.31 3.88
C GLY A 77 13.58 24.64 3.31
N GLU A 78 13.72 24.26 3.35
CA GLU A 78 14.24 24.35 2.89
C GLU A 78 14.32 24.67 2.08
N HIS A 79 14.34 24.82 2.01
CA HIS A 79 14.38 24.98 1.28
C HIS A 79 14.43 25.32 0.97
#